data_4c3e300e94931f20f2a1b97dcd4c855f
#
_entry.id   4c3e300e94931f20f2a1b97dcd4c855f
#
_cell.length_a   1.000
_cell.length_b   1.000
_cell.length_c   1.000
_cell.angle_alpha   90.00
_cell.angle_beta   90.00
_cell.angle_gamma   90.00
#
_symmetry.space_group_name_H-M   'P 1'
#
loop_
_entity.id
_entity.type
_entity.pdbx_description
1 polymer ?
#
loop_
_entity_poly.entity_id
_entity_poly.type
_entity_poly.pdbx_seq_one_letter_code
_entity_poly.pdbx_strand_id
1 'polypeptide(L)'
;MEILSNYYITGGVGCILLLLVILILLIRRYKKRKNRPIKLPPKPSTDELRLKLAVDVDTSVLTNPQDKAQGNAHYLVFDTETFDAISFHDESKQTYKISRPVALSWMILDNCGLPLHEESHILKVSEQGEMHPDAIAIHGISNEMIQAGEDPEAVYQAFQAALSQCKAIVAHNLQFHKTVLASDFERLGLSTLATQLAHYPNGICTMEWGRQLGFKHMKDTALYPSLDELFGYLFFKRMHLPLSYRSKTVRDIKLVAACLRAYIQGK
;
A
#
# COMPACT_ATOMS: atom_id res chain seq x y z
N MET A 1 -74.91 -17.58 1.02
CA MET A 1 -73.67 -17.08 0.37
C MET A 1 -72.85 -16.15 1.26
N GLU A 2 -73.35 -15.65 2.37
CA GLU A 2 -72.61 -14.75 3.26
C GLU A 2 -71.60 -15.44 4.21
N ILE A 3 -71.79 -16.72 4.53
CA ILE A 3 -70.91 -17.41 5.50
C ILE A 3 -69.55 -17.76 4.90
N LEU A 4 -69.45 -17.98 3.58
CA LEU A 4 -68.17 -18.32 2.91
C LEU A 4 -67.28 -17.08 2.69
N SER A 5 -67.83 -15.86 2.59
CA SER A 5 -67.05 -14.66 2.39
C SER A 5 -66.27 -14.24 3.65
N ASN A 6 -66.80 -14.53 4.84
CA ASN A 6 -66.13 -14.18 6.10
C ASN A 6 -64.92 -15.08 6.40
N TYR A 7 -64.86 -16.31 5.92
CA TYR A 7 -63.69 -17.20 6.11
C TYR A 7 -62.47 -16.77 5.25
N TYR A 8 -62.73 -16.26 4.08
CA TYR A 8 -61.62 -15.76 3.21
C TYR A 8 -61.01 -14.45 3.69
N ILE A 9 -61.84 -13.58 4.30
CA ILE A 9 -61.34 -12.28 4.83
C ILE A 9 -60.54 -12.47 6.11
N THR A 10 -60.96 -13.37 7.01
CA THR A 10 -60.21 -13.66 8.25
C THR A 10 -58.93 -14.44 8.01
N GLY A 11 -58.88 -15.34 7.03
CA GLY A 11 -57.69 -16.08 6.61
C GLY A 11 -56.63 -15.16 5.99
N GLY A 12 -57.06 -14.22 5.14
CA GLY A 12 -56.17 -13.25 4.48
C GLY A 12 -55.49 -12.28 5.47
N VAL A 13 -56.26 -11.79 6.43
CA VAL A 13 -55.75 -10.87 7.47
C VAL A 13 -54.72 -11.59 8.38
N GLY A 14 -54.97 -12.86 8.74
CA GLY A 14 -54.05 -13.68 9.51
C GLY A 14 -52.69 -13.91 8.79
N CYS A 15 -52.74 -14.21 7.50
CA CYS A 15 -51.51 -14.36 6.68
C CYS A 15 -50.70 -13.06 6.56
N ILE A 16 -51.36 -11.90 6.38
CA ILE A 16 -50.69 -10.62 6.30
C ILE A 16 -50.03 -10.26 7.63
N LEU A 17 -50.71 -10.47 8.77
CA LEU A 17 -50.13 -10.26 10.08
C LEU A 17 -48.92 -11.16 10.34
N LEU A 18 -48.98 -12.44 9.94
CA LEU A 18 -47.85 -13.36 10.06
C LEU A 18 -46.63 -12.92 9.25
N LEU A 19 -46.85 -12.47 7.99
CA LEU A 19 -45.80 -11.97 7.13
C LEU A 19 -45.16 -10.69 7.70
N LEU A 20 -45.98 -9.79 8.27
CA LEU A 20 -45.48 -8.59 8.94
C LEU A 20 -44.62 -8.93 10.17
N VAL A 21 -45.03 -9.89 10.97
CA VAL A 21 -44.24 -10.35 12.14
C VAL A 21 -42.91 -10.96 11.68
N ILE A 22 -42.93 -11.81 10.64
CA ILE A 22 -41.70 -12.39 10.06
C ILE A 22 -40.78 -11.27 9.54
N LEU A 23 -41.34 -10.30 8.82
CA LEU A 23 -40.55 -9.17 8.30
C LEU A 23 -39.91 -8.34 9.42
N ILE A 24 -40.65 -8.03 10.50
CA ILE A 24 -40.16 -7.34 11.68
C ILE A 24 -39.05 -8.15 12.36
N LEU A 25 -39.20 -9.47 12.47
CA LEU A 25 -38.14 -10.33 13.03
C LEU A 25 -36.90 -10.37 12.16
N LEU A 26 -37.05 -10.40 10.84
CA LEU A 26 -35.92 -10.35 9.90
C LEU A 26 -35.20 -9.00 9.95
N ILE A 27 -35.93 -7.89 10.02
CA ILE A 27 -35.37 -6.55 10.17
C ILE A 27 -34.62 -6.42 11.52
N ARG A 28 -35.20 -6.94 12.61
CA ARG A 28 -34.54 -6.97 13.92
C ARG A 28 -33.27 -7.83 13.91
N ARG A 29 -33.29 -9.00 13.27
CA ARG A 29 -32.10 -9.85 13.09
C ARG A 29 -31.05 -9.16 12.24
N TYR A 30 -31.44 -8.49 11.16
CA TYR A 30 -30.55 -7.73 10.30
C TYR A 30 -29.88 -6.56 11.04
N LYS A 31 -30.66 -5.75 11.78
CA LYS A 31 -30.14 -4.66 12.63
C LYS A 31 -29.21 -5.20 13.73
N LYS A 32 -29.55 -6.33 14.36
CA LYS A 32 -28.71 -6.96 15.39
C LYS A 32 -27.41 -7.52 14.82
N ARG A 33 -27.39 -7.99 13.55
CA ARG A 33 -26.15 -8.39 12.85
C ARG A 33 -25.31 -7.19 12.46
N LYS A 34 -25.93 -6.12 11.97
CA LYS A 34 -25.24 -4.89 11.53
C LYS A 34 -24.61 -4.13 12.73
N ASN A 35 -25.23 -4.20 13.89
CA ASN A 35 -24.79 -3.52 15.11
C ASN A 35 -23.96 -4.42 16.06
N ARG A 36 -23.56 -5.62 15.64
CA ARG A 36 -22.58 -6.37 16.42
C ARG A 36 -21.24 -5.62 16.34
N PRO A 37 -20.69 -5.18 17.51
CA PRO A 37 -19.36 -4.62 17.49
C PRO A 37 -18.42 -5.66 16.89
N ILE A 38 -17.70 -5.28 15.84
CA ILE A 38 -16.62 -6.10 15.31
C ILE A 38 -15.63 -6.25 16.47
N LYS A 39 -15.55 -7.44 17.05
CA LYS A 39 -14.47 -7.76 17.99
C LYS A 39 -13.18 -7.74 17.15
N LEU A 40 -12.53 -6.58 17.17
CA LEU A 40 -11.17 -6.51 16.66
C LEU A 40 -10.33 -7.54 17.43
N PRO A 41 -9.48 -8.32 16.76
CA PRO A 41 -8.55 -9.17 17.45
C PRO A 41 -7.73 -8.31 18.43
N PRO A 42 -7.36 -8.85 19.60
CA PRO A 42 -6.54 -8.13 20.56
C PRO A 42 -5.31 -7.58 19.83
N LYS A 43 -4.95 -6.33 20.12
CA LYS A 43 -3.71 -5.75 19.58
C LYS A 43 -2.57 -6.70 19.94
N PRO A 44 -1.77 -7.14 18.94
CA PRO A 44 -0.63 -8.01 19.21
C PRO A 44 0.30 -7.30 20.21
N SER A 45 0.91 -8.07 21.10
CA SER A 45 1.90 -7.51 22.03
C SER A 45 3.08 -6.93 21.26
N THR A 46 3.81 -6.01 21.88
CA THR A 46 5.02 -5.41 21.29
C THR A 46 6.05 -6.48 20.92
N ASP A 47 6.10 -7.58 21.66
CA ASP A 47 7.01 -8.71 21.40
C ASP A 47 6.51 -9.60 20.26
N GLU A 48 5.20 -9.82 20.14
CA GLU A 48 4.62 -10.47 18.95
C GLU A 48 4.84 -9.63 17.68
N LEU A 49 4.75 -8.30 17.78
CA LEU A 49 5.06 -7.40 16.67
C LEU A 49 6.55 -7.44 16.32
N ARG A 50 7.44 -7.48 17.32
CA ARG A 50 8.89 -7.62 17.10
C ARG A 50 9.25 -8.98 16.52
N LEU A 51 8.64 -10.05 17.00
CA LEU A 51 8.83 -11.40 16.45
C LEU A 51 8.31 -11.50 15.01
N LYS A 52 7.12 -10.91 14.75
CA LYS A 52 6.56 -10.80 13.40
C LYS A 52 7.43 -9.94 12.50
N LEU A 53 7.97 -8.83 12.98
CA LEU A 53 8.93 -7.99 12.25
C LEU A 53 10.24 -8.71 11.96
N ALA A 54 10.71 -9.58 12.83
CA ALA A 54 11.91 -10.39 12.62
C ALA A 54 11.69 -11.51 11.59
N VAL A 55 10.47 -12.04 11.50
CA VAL A 55 10.05 -13.04 10.51
C VAL A 55 9.66 -12.38 9.18
N ASP A 56 9.36 -11.07 9.19
CA ASP A 56 8.67 -10.37 8.10
C ASP A 56 9.51 -10.20 6.83
N VAL A 57 10.80 -10.24 6.91
CA VAL A 57 11.63 -10.28 5.71
C VAL A 57 12.84 -11.15 6.02
N ASP A 58 12.61 -12.44 6.21
CA ASP A 58 13.68 -13.37 6.00
C ASP A 58 14.17 -13.20 4.56
N THR A 59 15.26 -12.47 4.42
CA THR A 59 15.90 -12.25 3.13
C THR A 59 16.27 -13.57 2.45
N SER A 60 16.24 -14.69 3.14
CA SER A 60 16.37 -16.03 2.58
C SER A 60 15.23 -16.39 1.62
N VAL A 61 14.03 -15.82 1.79
CA VAL A 61 12.93 -15.93 0.81
C VAL A 61 13.24 -15.10 -0.42
N LEU A 62 14.05 -14.06 -0.28
CA LEU A 62 14.42 -13.13 -1.35
C LEU A 62 15.65 -13.57 -2.12
N THR A 63 16.56 -14.24 -1.44
CA THR A 63 17.85 -14.68 -2.02
C THR A 63 18.18 -16.07 -1.51
N ASN A 64 18.41 -17.01 -2.42
CA ASN A 64 19.20 -18.16 -2.04
C ASN A 64 20.55 -17.61 -1.52
N PRO A 65 21.06 -18.03 -0.33
CA PRO A 65 22.35 -17.57 0.18
C PRO A 65 23.53 -17.74 -0.78
N GLN A 66 23.35 -18.55 -1.82
CA GLN A 66 24.32 -18.78 -2.89
C GLN A 66 24.17 -17.79 -4.07
N ASP A 67 23.05 -17.07 -4.15
CA ASP A 67 22.84 -16.08 -5.21
C ASP A 67 23.57 -14.78 -4.87
N LYS A 68 24.80 -14.63 -5.33
CA LYS A 68 25.53 -13.37 -5.27
C LYS A 68 25.18 -12.52 -6.48
N ALA A 69 24.91 -11.24 -6.28
CA ALA A 69 24.79 -10.26 -7.35
C ALA A 69 26.06 -10.32 -8.21
N GLN A 70 25.92 -10.57 -9.49
CA GLN A 70 27.04 -10.73 -10.43
C GLN A 70 26.98 -9.73 -11.59
N GLY A 71 25.96 -8.86 -11.58
CA GLY A 71 25.68 -7.96 -12.69
C GLY A 71 25.97 -6.49 -12.35
N ASN A 72 25.85 -5.67 -13.39
CA ASN A 72 25.80 -4.23 -13.27
C ASN A 72 24.41 -3.77 -12.81
N ALA A 73 24.30 -2.56 -12.28
CA ALA A 73 23.05 -1.92 -11.92
C ALA A 73 22.04 -1.98 -13.10
N HIS A 74 20.84 -2.44 -12.82
CA HIS A 74 19.80 -2.63 -13.83
C HIS A 74 18.45 -2.06 -13.40
N TYR A 75 17.99 -2.38 -12.18
CA TYR A 75 16.72 -1.91 -11.65
C TYR A 75 16.96 -0.99 -10.44
N LEU A 76 16.22 0.13 -10.40
CA LEU A 76 16.08 0.96 -9.23
C LEU A 76 14.68 0.73 -8.64
N VAL A 77 14.61 -0.03 -7.56
CA VAL A 77 13.40 -0.15 -6.74
C VAL A 77 13.37 1.01 -5.78
N PHE A 78 12.22 1.68 -5.62
CA PHE A 78 12.08 2.78 -4.66
C PHE A 78 10.67 2.86 -4.08
N ASP A 79 10.57 3.51 -2.92
CA ASP A 79 9.34 3.73 -2.18
C ASP A 79 9.41 5.06 -1.42
N THR A 80 8.26 5.70 -1.19
CA THR A 80 8.14 6.96 -0.47
C THR A 80 7.02 6.91 0.56
N GLU A 81 7.25 7.52 1.72
CA GLU A 81 6.19 7.87 2.68
C GLU A 81 5.90 9.36 2.60
N THR A 82 4.65 9.75 2.89
CA THR A 82 4.20 11.13 2.69
C THR A 82 3.70 11.79 3.96
N PHE A 83 3.80 13.12 4.01
CA PHE A 83 3.42 13.97 5.12
C PHE A 83 1.92 13.86 5.47
N ASP A 84 1.07 13.79 4.46
CA ASP A 84 -0.36 13.61 4.63
C ASP A 84 -0.79 12.22 4.15
N ALA A 85 -1.79 11.64 4.80
CA ALA A 85 -2.53 10.53 4.22
C ALA A 85 -3.26 11.06 2.99
N ILE A 86 -2.89 10.59 1.81
CA ILE A 86 -3.48 11.06 0.56
C ILE A 86 -4.92 10.56 0.50
N SER A 87 -5.87 11.42 0.78
CA SER A 87 -7.26 11.22 0.40
C SER A 87 -7.42 11.61 -1.07
N PHE A 88 -7.54 10.65 -1.95
CA PHE A 88 -7.80 10.88 -3.37
C PHE A 88 -9.20 11.47 -3.66
N HIS A 89 -10.00 11.74 -2.64
CA HIS A 89 -11.38 12.18 -2.79
C HIS A 89 -11.71 13.37 -1.88
N ASP A 90 -11.13 14.53 -2.17
CA ASP A 90 -11.80 15.76 -1.82
C ASP A 90 -12.32 16.40 -3.13
N GLU A 91 -13.48 15.95 -3.58
CA GLU A 91 -14.18 16.49 -4.75
C GLU A 91 -14.53 17.98 -4.60
N SER A 92 -14.42 18.53 -3.38
CA SER A 92 -14.76 19.92 -3.07
C SER A 92 -13.63 20.92 -3.35
N LYS A 93 -12.39 20.45 -3.55
CA LYS A 93 -11.23 21.29 -3.81
C LYS A 93 -10.59 20.94 -5.15
N GLN A 94 -10.83 21.76 -6.16
CA GLN A 94 -10.24 21.64 -7.51
C GLN A 94 -8.71 21.78 -7.59
N THR A 95 -7.98 21.68 -6.48
CA THR A 95 -6.52 21.70 -6.43
C THR A 95 -6.03 20.49 -5.66
N TYR A 96 -5.54 19.49 -6.39
CA TYR A 96 -4.84 18.34 -5.81
C TYR A 96 -3.52 18.81 -5.19
N LYS A 97 -3.49 19.05 -3.89
CA LYS A 97 -2.22 19.28 -3.19
C LYS A 97 -1.53 17.93 -3.04
N ILE A 98 -0.49 17.70 -3.84
CA ILE A 98 0.35 16.51 -3.70
C ILE A 98 1.14 16.66 -2.40
N SER A 99 1.03 15.68 -1.53
CA SER A 99 1.72 15.65 -0.24
C SER A 99 3.24 15.55 -0.44
N ARG A 100 4.00 16.14 0.47
CA ARG A 100 5.47 16.05 0.45
C ARG A 100 5.93 14.68 0.90
N PRO A 101 6.99 14.12 0.32
CA PRO A 101 7.63 12.94 0.86
C PRO A 101 8.33 13.27 2.19
N VAL A 102 8.18 12.38 3.17
CA VAL A 102 8.86 12.42 4.47
C VAL A 102 9.92 11.34 4.61
N ALA A 103 9.89 10.36 3.72
CA ALA A 103 10.95 9.38 3.59
C ALA A 103 11.08 8.93 2.13
N LEU A 104 12.28 8.55 1.76
CA LEU A 104 12.62 7.95 0.48
C LEU A 104 13.61 6.83 0.72
N SER A 105 13.28 5.63 0.23
CA SER A 105 14.18 4.49 0.23
C SER A 105 14.33 3.94 -1.18
N TRP A 106 15.52 3.43 -1.48
CA TRP A 106 15.75 2.75 -2.76
C TRP A 106 16.72 1.59 -2.64
N MET A 107 16.65 0.71 -3.61
CA MET A 107 17.54 -0.43 -3.76
C MET A 107 17.94 -0.57 -5.23
N ILE A 108 19.23 -0.63 -5.48
CA ILE A 108 19.79 -0.94 -6.78
C ILE A 108 19.93 -2.45 -6.90
N LEU A 109 19.38 -3.02 -7.94
CA LEU A 109 19.42 -4.44 -8.24
C LEU A 109 20.14 -4.69 -9.57
N ASP A 110 20.73 -5.86 -9.70
CA ASP A 110 21.26 -6.34 -10.98
C ASP A 110 20.14 -6.81 -11.93
N ASN A 111 20.51 -7.31 -13.11
CA ASN A 111 19.56 -7.82 -14.10
C ASN A 111 18.80 -9.10 -13.67
N CYS A 112 19.26 -9.79 -12.63
CA CYS A 112 18.57 -10.94 -12.03
C CYS A 112 17.67 -10.54 -10.85
N GLY A 113 17.63 -9.24 -10.51
CA GLY A 113 16.89 -8.71 -9.37
C GLY A 113 17.58 -8.96 -8.03
N LEU A 114 18.91 -9.15 -8.02
CA LEU A 114 19.70 -9.31 -6.81
C LEU A 114 20.23 -7.96 -6.30
N PRO A 115 20.21 -7.71 -4.98
CA PRO A 115 20.59 -6.43 -4.41
C PRO A 115 22.08 -6.15 -4.54
N LEU A 116 22.40 -4.95 -5.02
CA LEU A 116 23.74 -4.39 -5.12
C LEU A 116 23.97 -3.30 -4.06
N HIS A 117 22.96 -2.48 -3.81
CA HIS A 117 23.03 -1.34 -2.89
C HIS A 117 21.64 -0.96 -2.37
N GLU A 118 21.57 -0.49 -1.12
CA GLU A 118 20.32 -0.07 -0.46
C GLU A 118 20.56 1.20 0.33
N GLU A 119 19.65 2.17 0.21
CA GLU A 119 19.63 3.39 1.02
C GLU A 119 18.23 3.70 1.51
N SER A 120 18.15 4.40 2.66
CA SER A 120 16.90 4.84 3.26
C SER A 120 17.10 6.11 4.04
N HIS A 121 16.29 7.13 3.75
CA HIS A 121 16.43 8.48 4.27
C HIS A 121 15.09 8.98 4.81
N ILE A 122 15.13 9.62 5.97
CA ILE A 122 14.04 10.47 6.45
C ILE A 122 14.34 11.89 6.01
N LEU A 123 13.42 12.49 5.29
CA LEU A 123 13.58 13.82 4.72
C LEU A 123 13.16 14.89 5.71
N LYS A 124 13.96 15.95 5.79
CA LYS A 124 13.59 17.14 6.54
C LYS A 124 12.45 17.87 5.81
N VAL A 125 11.34 18.04 6.50
CA VAL A 125 10.20 18.79 6.00
C VAL A 125 9.99 20.03 6.86
N SER A 126 10.09 21.19 6.24
CA SER A 126 9.94 22.50 6.89
C SER A 126 8.55 23.11 6.69
N GLU A 127 7.53 22.29 6.50
CA GLU A 127 6.15 22.76 6.39
C GLU A 127 5.62 23.23 7.74
N GLN A 128 4.74 24.25 7.70
CA GLN A 128 4.01 24.68 8.90
C GLN A 128 2.89 23.67 9.19
N GLY A 129 2.98 23.07 10.36
CA GLY A 129 1.97 22.13 10.84
C GLY A 129 2.55 20.78 11.25
N GLU A 130 1.67 19.94 11.74
CA GLU A 130 1.97 18.56 12.13
C GLU A 130 1.49 17.60 11.05
N MET A 131 2.18 16.48 10.91
CA MET A 131 1.74 15.39 10.04
C MET A 131 0.36 14.88 10.46
N HIS A 132 -0.43 14.49 9.49
CA HIS A 132 -1.72 13.87 9.79
C HIS A 132 -1.54 12.60 10.63
N PRO A 133 -2.31 12.42 11.74
CA PRO A 133 -2.17 11.25 12.61
C PRO A 133 -2.29 9.90 11.87
N ASP A 134 -3.11 9.83 10.83
CA ASP A 134 -3.27 8.62 10.03
C ASP A 134 -1.99 8.30 9.23
N ALA A 135 -1.28 9.32 8.72
CA ALA A 135 0.01 9.13 8.06
C ALA A 135 1.03 8.56 9.05
N ILE A 136 1.16 9.18 10.23
CA ILE A 136 2.03 8.67 11.31
C ILE A 136 1.67 7.23 11.69
N ALA A 137 0.38 6.91 11.76
CA ALA A 137 -0.08 5.56 12.07
C ALA A 137 0.33 4.53 11.00
N ILE A 138 0.39 4.95 9.73
CA ILE A 138 0.78 4.09 8.59
C ILE A 138 2.29 3.83 8.60
N HIS A 139 3.12 4.88 8.56
CA HIS A 139 4.57 4.73 8.37
C HIS A 139 5.41 4.80 9.66
N GLY A 140 4.83 5.33 10.75
CA GLY A 140 5.51 5.41 12.06
C GLY A 140 6.56 6.49 12.19
N ILE A 141 6.70 7.37 11.20
CA ILE A 141 7.62 8.52 11.24
C ILE A 141 6.96 9.64 12.04
N SER A 142 7.63 10.18 13.05
CA SER A 142 7.10 11.26 13.88
C SER A 142 7.49 12.65 13.35
N ASN A 143 6.84 13.69 13.89
CA ASN A 143 7.19 15.08 13.57
C ASN A 143 8.64 15.41 13.97
N GLU A 144 9.11 14.86 15.10
CA GLU A 144 10.50 15.04 15.54
C GLU A 144 11.49 14.40 14.56
N MET A 145 11.15 13.24 14.01
CA MET A 145 12.00 12.54 13.04
C MET A 145 12.16 13.35 11.76
N ILE A 146 11.12 13.97 11.23
CA ILE A 146 11.23 14.80 10.02
C ILE A 146 11.91 16.14 10.29
N GLN A 147 11.83 16.68 11.50
CA GLN A 147 12.59 17.88 11.87
C GLN A 147 14.10 17.61 11.94
N ALA A 148 14.48 16.42 12.42
CA ALA A 148 15.85 15.94 12.48
C ALA A 148 16.32 15.26 11.18
N GLY A 149 15.45 15.19 10.16
CA GLY A 149 15.70 14.51 8.89
C GLY A 149 16.82 15.15 8.08
N GLU A 150 17.20 14.44 7.04
CA GLU A 150 18.25 14.84 6.11
C GLU A 150 17.76 15.93 5.14
N ASP A 151 18.70 16.72 4.63
CA ASP A 151 18.40 17.71 3.60
C ASP A 151 17.86 17.01 2.33
N PRO A 152 16.63 17.34 1.90
CA PRO A 152 16.04 16.71 0.72
C PRO A 152 16.86 16.86 -0.55
N GLU A 153 17.53 18.02 -0.76
CA GLU A 153 18.33 18.23 -1.97
C GLU A 153 19.51 17.27 -2.04
N ALA A 154 20.20 17.05 -0.92
CA ALA A 154 21.31 16.10 -0.84
C ALA A 154 20.86 14.66 -1.11
N VAL A 155 19.72 14.25 -0.52
CA VAL A 155 19.13 12.93 -0.74
C VAL A 155 18.70 12.76 -2.20
N TYR A 156 18.10 13.79 -2.81
CA TYR A 156 17.65 13.73 -4.21
C TYR A 156 18.81 13.69 -5.20
N GLN A 157 19.94 14.30 -4.88
CA GLN A 157 21.17 14.16 -5.68
C GLN A 157 21.71 12.72 -5.63
N ALA A 158 21.70 12.08 -4.45
CA ALA A 158 22.05 10.66 -4.31
C ALA A 158 21.07 9.76 -5.08
N PHE A 159 19.79 10.03 -4.97
CA PHE A 159 18.75 9.31 -5.74
C PHE A 159 18.93 9.48 -7.27
N GLN A 160 19.27 10.69 -7.73
CA GLN A 160 19.58 10.96 -9.14
C GLN A 160 20.77 10.13 -9.62
N ALA A 161 21.82 10.04 -8.80
CA ALA A 161 22.99 9.22 -9.12
C ALA A 161 22.61 7.72 -9.23
N ALA A 162 21.76 7.21 -8.32
CA ALA A 162 21.23 5.86 -8.38
C ALA A 162 20.35 5.65 -9.64
N LEU A 163 19.46 6.61 -9.93
CA LEU A 163 18.58 6.59 -11.10
C LEU A 163 19.38 6.50 -12.42
N SER A 164 20.48 7.25 -12.51
CA SER A 164 21.32 7.32 -13.71
C SER A 164 22.10 6.03 -13.99
N GLN A 165 22.30 5.17 -12.99
CA GLN A 165 22.99 3.88 -13.14
C GLN A 165 22.06 2.77 -13.65
N CYS A 166 20.75 2.93 -13.49
CA CYS A 166 19.77 1.87 -13.75
C CYS A 166 19.14 2.00 -15.12
N LYS A 167 18.59 0.91 -15.63
CA LYS A 167 17.90 0.84 -16.93
C LYS A 167 16.38 0.84 -16.79
N ALA A 168 15.88 0.49 -15.61
CA ALA A 168 14.47 0.49 -15.29
C ALA A 168 14.21 0.93 -13.86
N ILE A 169 13.06 1.56 -13.63
CA ILE A 169 12.57 1.94 -12.30
C ILE A 169 11.40 1.05 -11.90
N VAL A 170 11.31 0.74 -10.62
CA VAL A 170 10.32 -0.21 -10.10
C VAL A 170 9.73 0.32 -8.80
N ALA A 171 8.41 0.29 -8.66
CA ALA A 171 7.72 0.56 -7.41
C ALA A 171 6.38 -0.17 -7.36
N HIS A 172 5.83 -0.29 -6.16
CA HIS A 172 4.42 -0.68 -6.00
C HIS A 172 3.57 0.59 -6.04
N ASN A 173 2.68 0.73 -7.04
CA ASN A 173 2.03 1.99 -7.39
C ASN A 173 3.02 3.06 -7.94
N LEU A 174 3.78 2.67 -8.96
CA LEU A 174 4.86 3.48 -9.54
C LEU A 174 4.43 4.91 -9.87
N GLN A 175 3.23 5.11 -10.43
CA GLN A 175 2.76 6.44 -10.80
C GLN A 175 2.61 7.36 -9.59
N PHE A 176 2.15 6.83 -8.46
CA PHE A 176 2.05 7.57 -7.22
C PHE A 176 3.41 8.10 -6.75
N HIS A 177 4.39 7.20 -6.60
CA HIS A 177 5.72 7.58 -6.13
C HIS A 177 6.43 8.55 -7.08
N LYS A 178 6.27 8.37 -8.41
CA LYS A 178 6.77 9.32 -9.40
C LYS A 178 6.15 10.70 -9.22
N THR A 179 4.84 10.77 -9.01
CA THR A 179 4.12 12.03 -8.85
C THR A 179 4.54 12.77 -7.58
N VAL A 180 4.66 12.04 -6.46
CA VAL A 180 5.12 12.59 -5.17
C VAL A 180 6.52 13.18 -5.31
N LEU A 181 7.47 12.41 -5.83
CA LEU A 181 8.86 12.87 -5.98
C LEU A 181 9.00 13.99 -6.99
N ALA A 182 8.39 13.88 -8.19
CA ALA A 182 8.46 14.92 -9.21
C ALA A 182 7.90 16.26 -8.70
N SER A 183 6.79 16.21 -7.96
CA SER A 183 6.20 17.41 -7.36
C SER A 183 7.14 18.05 -6.32
N ASP A 184 7.85 17.25 -5.54
CA ASP A 184 8.79 17.78 -4.54
C ASP A 184 10.08 18.30 -5.19
N PHE A 185 10.57 17.64 -6.25
CA PHE A 185 11.67 18.12 -7.08
C PHE A 185 11.37 19.49 -7.68
N GLU A 186 10.16 19.70 -8.22
CA GLU A 186 9.74 21.02 -8.74
C GLU A 186 9.70 22.09 -7.66
N ARG A 187 9.24 21.75 -6.43
CA ARG A 187 9.25 22.71 -5.30
C ARG A 187 10.66 23.18 -4.92
N LEU A 188 11.65 22.32 -5.10
CA LEU A 188 13.06 22.61 -4.81
C LEU A 188 13.82 23.15 -6.03
N GLY A 189 13.15 23.40 -7.17
CA GLY A 189 13.77 23.90 -8.39
C GLY A 189 14.59 22.84 -9.16
N LEU A 190 14.43 21.55 -8.83
CA LEU A 190 15.11 20.42 -9.47
C LEU A 190 14.33 19.92 -10.71
N SER A 191 13.88 20.83 -11.57
CA SER A 191 12.98 20.53 -12.71
C SER A 191 13.58 19.56 -13.71
N THR A 192 14.89 19.52 -13.89
CA THR A 192 15.56 18.53 -14.73
C THR A 192 15.36 17.12 -14.19
N LEU A 193 15.52 16.92 -12.88
CA LEU A 193 15.32 15.63 -12.23
C LEU A 193 13.83 15.23 -12.24
N ALA A 194 12.92 16.18 -12.03
CA ALA A 194 11.50 15.95 -12.13
C ALA A 194 11.11 15.43 -13.53
N THR A 195 11.61 16.09 -14.57
CA THR A 195 11.40 15.69 -15.96
C THR A 195 12.02 14.32 -16.26
N GLN A 196 13.25 14.06 -15.79
CA GLN A 196 13.92 12.78 -15.96
C GLN A 196 13.11 11.64 -15.33
N LEU A 197 12.62 11.80 -14.09
CA LEU A 197 11.82 10.80 -13.40
C LEU A 197 10.45 10.61 -14.09
N ALA A 198 9.78 11.70 -14.46
CA ALA A 198 8.47 11.67 -15.09
C ALA A 198 8.49 10.88 -16.41
N HIS A 199 9.52 11.07 -17.23
CA HIS A 199 9.68 10.46 -18.55
C HIS A 199 10.67 9.30 -18.55
N TYR A 200 10.94 8.68 -17.40
CA TYR A 200 11.84 7.53 -17.36
C TYR A 200 11.34 6.40 -18.26
N PRO A 201 12.16 5.90 -19.21
CA PRO A 201 11.66 5.12 -20.34
C PRO A 201 11.11 3.75 -19.95
N ASN A 202 11.65 3.14 -18.89
CA ASN A 202 11.29 1.79 -18.47
C ASN A 202 10.78 1.82 -17.03
N GLY A 203 9.48 1.70 -16.86
CA GLY A 203 8.83 1.65 -15.54
C GLY A 203 8.10 0.32 -15.33
N ILE A 204 8.35 -0.34 -14.23
CA ILE A 204 7.65 -1.56 -13.80
C ILE A 204 6.84 -1.24 -12.56
N CYS A 205 5.51 -1.36 -12.65
CA CYS A 205 4.61 -1.22 -11.52
C CYS A 205 4.17 -2.61 -11.04
N THR A 206 4.65 -3.04 -9.87
CA THR A 206 4.28 -4.35 -9.33
C THR A 206 2.80 -4.43 -8.96
N MET A 207 2.14 -3.31 -8.66
CA MET A 207 0.70 -3.25 -8.43
C MET A 207 -0.09 -3.54 -9.71
N GLU A 208 0.29 -2.93 -10.84
CA GLU A 208 -0.33 -3.19 -12.14
C GLU A 208 -0.10 -4.63 -12.61
N TRP A 209 1.11 -5.15 -12.40
CA TRP A 209 1.37 -6.56 -12.68
C TRP A 209 0.52 -7.47 -11.79
N GLY A 210 0.43 -7.18 -10.50
CA GLY A 210 -0.42 -7.92 -9.57
C GLY A 210 -1.88 -7.95 -10.04
N ARG A 211 -2.42 -6.82 -10.53
CA ARG A 211 -3.76 -6.77 -11.12
C ARG A 211 -3.95 -7.78 -12.25
N GLN A 212 -2.93 -7.93 -13.11
CA GLN A 212 -2.97 -8.87 -14.24
C GLN A 212 -2.99 -10.35 -13.80
N LEU A 213 -2.50 -10.65 -12.59
CA LEU A 213 -2.57 -11.99 -12.00
C LEU A 213 -3.99 -12.39 -11.53
N GLY A 214 -4.98 -11.52 -11.70
CA GLY A 214 -6.38 -11.81 -11.44
C GLY A 214 -6.77 -11.74 -9.97
N PHE A 215 -6.09 -10.94 -9.18
CA PHE A 215 -6.51 -10.68 -7.80
C PHE A 215 -7.92 -10.12 -7.75
N LYS A 216 -8.81 -10.85 -7.08
CA LYS A 216 -10.16 -10.37 -6.75
C LYS A 216 -10.19 -10.02 -5.28
N HIS A 217 -10.37 -8.76 -4.98
CA HIS A 217 -10.68 -8.35 -3.62
C HIS A 217 -12.01 -8.96 -3.20
N MET A 218 -12.13 -9.40 -1.93
CA MET A 218 -13.37 -9.95 -1.38
C MET A 218 -14.56 -8.97 -1.42
N LYS A 219 -14.37 -7.73 -1.84
CA LYS A 219 -15.40 -6.69 -1.96
C LYS A 219 -15.74 -6.28 -3.40
N ASP A 220 -15.39 -7.06 -4.39
CA ASP A 220 -15.70 -6.84 -5.82
C ASP A 220 -15.26 -5.48 -6.43
N THR A 221 -14.65 -4.58 -5.68
CA THR A 221 -14.36 -3.21 -6.12
C THR A 221 -12.89 -2.89 -6.25
N ALA A 222 -11.99 -3.63 -5.65
CA ALA A 222 -10.59 -3.34 -5.75
C ALA A 222 -9.92 -4.19 -6.82
N LEU A 223 -9.39 -3.50 -7.76
CA LEU A 223 -8.73 -4.07 -8.93
C LEU A 223 -7.24 -4.28 -8.69
N TYR A 224 -6.71 -3.72 -7.58
CA TYR A 224 -5.29 -3.66 -7.30
C TYR A 224 -4.96 -4.31 -5.96
N PRO A 225 -4.02 -5.27 -5.92
CA PRO A 225 -3.54 -5.81 -4.65
C PRO A 225 -2.70 -4.77 -3.92
N SER A 226 -2.75 -4.76 -2.59
CA SER A 226 -1.70 -4.14 -1.80
C SER A 226 -0.37 -4.89 -1.98
N LEU A 227 0.74 -4.27 -1.60
CA LEU A 227 2.06 -4.90 -1.67
C LEU A 227 2.12 -6.18 -0.83
N ASP A 228 1.53 -6.15 0.36
CA ASP A 228 1.45 -7.30 1.26
C ASP A 228 0.63 -8.46 0.67
N GLU A 229 -0.49 -8.15 0.03
CA GLU A 229 -1.32 -9.15 -0.65
C GLU A 229 -0.60 -9.79 -1.83
N LEU A 230 0.06 -8.98 -2.66
CA LEU A 230 0.83 -9.48 -3.80
C LEU A 230 1.97 -10.39 -3.33
N PHE A 231 2.76 -9.92 -2.36
CA PHE A 231 3.87 -10.71 -1.80
C PHE A 231 3.36 -12.01 -1.15
N GLY A 232 2.30 -11.92 -0.33
CA GLY A 232 1.69 -13.07 0.31
C GLY A 232 1.20 -14.12 -0.68
N TYR A 233 0.57 -13.68 -1.76
CA TYR A 233 0.12 -14.57 -2.82
C TYR A 233 1.28 -15.26 -3.55
N LEU A 234 2.28 -14.51 -3.95
CA LEU A 234 3.41 -15.05 -4.72
C LEU A 234 4.21 -16.09 -3.94
N PHE A 235 4.50 -15.80 -2.67
CA PHE A 235 5.45 -16.60 -1.89
C PHE A 235 4.80 -17.57 -0.90
N PHE A 236 3.59 -17.25 -0.41
CA PHE A 236 2.92 -18.04 0.62
C PHE A 236 1.55 -18.57 0.20
N LYS A 237 1.10 -18.23 -1.00
CA LYS A 237 -0.26 -18.56 -1.50
C LYS A 237 -1.38 -18.09 -0.56
N ARG A 238 -1.18 -16.96 0.10
CA ARG A 238 -2.11 -16.34 1.05
C ARG A 238 -2.23 -14.86 0.76
N MET A 239 -3.46 -14.36 0.68
CA MET A 239 -3.75 -12.93 0.44
C MET A 239 -3.51 -12.06 1.68
N HIS A 240 -3.54 -12.63 2.87
CA HIS A 240 -3.41 -11.92 4.13
C HIS A 240 -2.31 -12.57 4.95
N LEU A 241 -1.14 -11.98 4.88
CA LEU A 241 -0.09 -12.24 5.84
C LEU A 241 -0.33 -11.34 7.05
N PRO A 242 -0.06 -11.81 8.27
CA PRO A 242 -0.05 -10.97 9.45
C PRO A 242 1.22 -10.11 9.46
N LEU A 243 1.47 -9.40 8.36
CA LEU A 243 2.57 -8.47 8.23
C LEU A 243 2.26 -7.21 9.04
N SER A 244 3.27 -6.52 9.53
CA SER A 244 3.11 -5.40 10.45
C SER A 244 2.17 -4.34 9.86
N TYR A 245 1.34 -3.76 10.72
CA TYR A 245 0.41 -2.68 10.35
C TYR A 245 1.09 -1.35 9.99
N ARG A 246 2.41 -1.29 10.00
CA ARG A 246 3.16 -0.08 9.66
C ARG A 246 3.99 -0.33 8.42
N SER A 247 3.67 0.39 7.37
CA SER A 247 4.54 0.54 6.23
C SER A 247 5.86 1.16 6.70
N LYS A 248 6.95 0.66 6.15
CA LYS A 248 8.27 1.29 6.27
C LYS A 248 8.91 1.18 4.92
N THR A 249 9.37 2.29 4.38
CA THR A 249 9.94 2.33 3.03
C THR A 249 11.02 1.27 2.80
N VAL A 250 11.89 1.03 3.81
CA VAL A 250 12.91 -0.04 3.77
C VAL A 250 12.30 -1.43 3.59
N ARG A 251 11.22 -1.73 4.33
CA ARG A 251 10.51 -3.00 4.20
C ARG A 251 9.90 -3.11 2.80
N ASP A 252 9.27 -2.04 2.36
CA ASP A 252 8.46 -2.07 1.15
C ASP A 252 9.35 -2.19 -0.10
N ILE A 253 10.53 -1.56 -0.16
CA ILE A 253 11.48 -1.79 -1.26
C ILE A 253 11.96 -3.25 -1.31
N LYS A 254 12.11 -3.94 -0.17
CA LYS A 254 12.47 -5.37 -0.13
C LYS A 254 11.34 -6.25 -0.65
N LEU A 255 10.10 -5.97 -0.28
CA LEU A 255 8.94 -6.69 -0.81
C LEU A 255 8.77 -6.45 -2.31
N VAL A 256 8.95 -5.20 -2.77
CA VAL A 256 8.92 -4.87 -4.20
C VAL A 256 10.02 -5.60 -4.97
N ALA A 257 11.24 -5.64 -4.43
CA ALA A 257 12.37 -6.38 -5.04
C ALA A 257 12.06 -7.87 -5.15
N ALA A 258 11.44 -8.48 -4.13
CA ALA A 258 11.01 -9.88 -4.19
C ALA A 258 9.94 -10.10 -5.27
N CYS A 259 8.93 -9.23 -5.34
CA CYS A 259 7.89 -9.29 -6.37
C CYS A 259 8.49 -9.12 -7.77
N LEU A 260 9.46 -8.21 -7.93
CA LEU A 260 10.19 -8.03 -9.19
C LEU A 260 10.93 -9.30 -9.60
N ARG A 261 11.61 -9.99 -8.68
CA ARG A 261 12.26 -11.28 -9.00
C ARG A 261 11.27 -12.33 -9.48
N ALA A 262 10.10 -12.42 -8.84
CA ALA A 262 9.03 -13.31 -9.29
C ALA A 262 8.55 -12.92 -10.70
N TYR A 263 8.40 -11.63 -10.97
CA TYR A 263 8.06 -11.10 -12.30
C TYR A 263 9.10 -11.50 -13.36
N ILE A 264 10.40 -11.29 -13.10
CA ILE A 264 11.51 -11.64 -14.00
C ILE A 264 11.53 -13.16 -14.28
N GLN A 265 11.21 -13.98 -13.26
CA GLN A 265 11.17 -15.43 -13.37
C GLN A 265 9.91 -15.97 -14.05
N GLY A 266 8.95 -15.13 -14.43
CA GLY A 266 7.69 -15.52 -15.07
C GLY A 266 6.73 -16.29 -14.15
N LYS A 267 6.77 -16.02 -12.85
CA LYS A 267 5.92 -16.68 -11.85
C LYS A 267 4.51 -16.08 -11.80
#